data_3c5d5db3ddc9198e55bf4589501dd8d2
#
_entry.id   3c5d5db3ddc9198e55bf4589501dd8d2
#
_cell.length_a   1.000
_cell.length_b   1.000
_cell.length_c   1.000
_cell.angle_alpha   90.00
_cell.angle_beta   90.00
_cell.angle_gamma   90.00
#
_symmetry.space_group_name_H-M   'P 1'
#
loop_
_entity.id
_entity.type
_entity.pdbx_description
1 polymer ?
#
loop_
_entity_poly.entity_id
_entity_poly.type
_entity_poly.pdbx_seq_one_letter_code
_entity_poly.pdbx_strand_id
1 'polypeptide(L)'
;MEDQPADPGDLTTGSPDEQAEAQPTGKAARAAVAAAESDSSRTDPQSEPDAVAAEPVLVAHRTAGRPLKIAAVVAAVLFVAAGAFAGSTAARYLSDRALVHTKMEIARTATDAITTLWTYTPEDMESLPDRAEKYLGGDFAAQYRQYIDAIVAPNKQAQVSNSTQVLGAAIETISPGQATALVYTNSVATSPVTKNIPSLRYLSYRLTLERRNSTWLITEMTPVTSLDLTPRL
;
A
#
# COMPACT_ATOMS: atom_id res chain seq x y z
N MET A 1 18.87 -32.78 40.23
CA MET A 1 19.29 -33.08 38.86
C MET A 1 18.80 -31.93 38.05
N GLU A 2 19.72 -30.96 38.02
CA GLU A 2 19.59 -29.62 37.41
C GLU A 2 19.63 -29.77 35.91
N ASP A 3 18.76 -29.02 35.21
CA ASP A 3 19.00 -28.64 33.84
C ASP A 3 18.66 -27.17 33.67
N GLN A 4 19.72 -26.40 33.51
CA GLN A 4 19.79 -24.99 33.35
C GLN A 4 19.66 -24.64 31.87
N PRO A 5 18.81 -23.66 31.46
CA PRO A 5 18.80 -23.21 30.07
C PRO A 5 19.92 -22.21 29.81
N ALA A 6 20.53 -22.37 28.65
CA ALA A 6 21.67 -21.64 28.15
C ALA A 6 21.36 -20.17 27.82
N ASP A 7 22.33 -19.37 28.15
CA ASP A 7 22.51 -17.93 27.89
C ASP A 7 22.71 -17.62 26.39
N PRO A 8 22.03 -16.65 25.77
CA PRO A 8 22.38 -16.17 24.42
C PRO A 8 23.45 -15.09 24.53
N GLY A 9 24.65 -15.44 24.06
CA GLY A 9 25.85 -14.63 24.03
C GLY A 9 25.72 -13.33 23.27
N ASP A 10 26.29 -12.36 23.92
CA ASP A 10 26.74 -11.05 23.46
C ASP A 10 27.64 -11.15 22.20
N LEU A 11 27.30 -10.41 21.16
CA LEU A 11 28.16 -10.11 20.02
C LEU A 11 28.20 -8.60 19.77
N THR A 12 28.95 -7.91 20.62
CA THR A 12 29.59 -6.63 20.28
C THR A 12 30.95 -6.92 19.68
N THR A 13 31.22 -6.37 18.52
CA THR A 13 32.44 -5.67 18.08
C THR A 13 32.66 -5.83 16.57
N GLY A 14 32.93 -4.72 15.92
CA GLY A 14 33.60 -4.72 14.63
C GLY A 14 33.10 -3.68 13.63
N SER A 15 33.37 -2.39 13.89
CA SER A 15 33.57 -1.44 12.77
C SER A 15 34.91 -1.74 12.13
N PRO A 16 35.00 -1.67 10.82
CA PRO A 16 35.98 -0.79 10.23
C PRO A 16 35.38 0.12 9.14
N ASP A 17 35.86 1.35 9.18
CA ASP A 17 35.85 2.34 8.11
C ASP A 17 36.18 1.69 6.76
N GLU A 18 35.29 1.87 5.78
CA GLU A 18 35.66 1.79 4.38
C GLU A 18 34.94 2.89 3.61
N GLN A 19 35.72 3.88 3.25
CA GLN A 19 35.40 4.97 2.35
C GLN A 19 34.97 4.41 1.00
N ALA A 20 33.69 4.47 0.68
CA ALA A 20 33.21 4.28 -0.67
C ALA A 20 33.16 5.63 -1.36
N GLU A 21 34.12 5.85 -2.26
CA GLU A 21 34.15 6.93 -3.23
C GLU A 21 32.82 6.98 -4.01
N ALA A 22 32.13 8.10 -3.87
CA ALA A 22 30.95 8.41 -4.66
C ALA A 22 31.35 8.72 -6.10
N GLN A 23 30.98 7.87 -7.03
CA GLN A 23 31.03 8.16 -8.46
C GLN A 23 30.05 9.28 -8.80
N PRO A 24 30.45 10.34 -9.51
CA PRO A 24 29.57 11.43 -9.87
C PRO A 24 28.61 11.01 -10.98
N THR A 25 27.33 11.17 -10.71
CA THR A 25 26.26 10.99 -11.68
C THR A 25 26.37 11.96 -12.85
N GLY A 26 26.01 11.52 -14.05
CA GLY A 26 26.25 12.09 -15.38
C GLY A 26 25.93 13.55 -15.67
N LYS A 27 25.72 14.41 -14.67
CA LYS A 27 25.54 15.85 -14.86
C LYS A 27 26.86 16.64 -14.69
N ALA A 28 27.84 16.07 -14.00
CA ALA A 28 29.17 16.68 -13.81
C ALA A 28 30.11 16.44 -15.01
N ALA A 29 29.90 15.36 -15.78
CA ALA A 29 30.71 15.07 -16.95
C ALA A 29 30.46 15.98 -18.17
N ARG A 30 29.29 16.64 -18.24
CA ARG A 30 28.97 17.61 -19.31
C ARG A 30 29.57 19.01 -19.09
N ALA A 31 29.91 19.36 -17.86
CA ALA A 31 30.52 20.66 -17.56
C ALA A 31 32.03 20.67 -17.78
N ALA A 32 32.70 19.52 -17.74
CA ALA A 32 34.16 19.42 -17.95
C ALA A 32 34.56 19.48 -19.45
N VAL A 33 33.67 19.12 -20.38
CA VAL A 33 33.93 19.19 -21.82
C VAL A 33 33.72 20.60 -22.38
N ALA A 34 32.88 21.43 -21.72
CA ALA A 34 32.64 22.80 -22.15
C ALA A 34 33.72 23.80 -21.66
N ALA A 35 34.59 23.43 -20.69
CA ALA A 35 35.65 24.28 -20.18
C ALA A 35 36.98 24.09 -20.91
N ALA A 36 37.13 23.10 -21.79
CA ALA A 36 38.37 22.83 -22.54
C ALA A 36 38.46 23.52 -23.91
N GLU A 37 37.38 24.19 -24.35
CA GLU A 37 37.33 24.81 -25.70
C GLU A 37 37.52 26.36 -25.71
N SER A 38 37.86 26.99 -24.58
CA SER A 38 37.94 28.43 -24.51
C SER A 38 39.34 29.00 -24.27
N ASP A 39 40.42 28.21 -24.44
CA ASP A 39 41.77 28.77 -24.29
C ASP A 39 42.67 28.42 -25.50
N SER A 40 42.37 28.97 -26.66
CA SER A 40 43.30 29.02 -27.78
C SER A 40 42.91 30.11 -28.78
N SER A 41 43.13 31.34 -28.38
CA SER A 41 43.13 32.46 -29.32
C SER A 41 44.13 33.54 -28.85
N ARG A 42 45.37 33.46 -29.33
CA ARG A 42 46.26 34.58 -29.60
C ARG A 42 47.63 34.08 -30.06
N THR A 43 47.87 34.23 -31.37
CA THR A 43 49.06 34.93 -31.88
C THR A 43 49.01 34.92 -33.40
N ASP A 44 48.98 36.06 -33.98
CA ASP A 44 49.13 36.48 -35.38
C ASP A 44 50.62 36.51 -35.78
N PRO A 45 51.01 36.85 -37.04
CA PRO A 45 50.58 36.46 -38.39
C PRO A 45 51.79 36.00 -39.26
N GLN A 46 51.46 35.67 -40.55
CA GLN A 46 52.32 35.57 -41.72
C GLN A 46 53.02 34.26 -42.02
N SER A 47 52.40 33.52 -42.91
CA SER A 47 53.00 33.12 -44.19
C SER A 47 52.00 32.21 -44.93
N GLU A 48 51.44 32.72 -46.01
CA GLU A 48 50.92 31.85 -47.08
C GLU A 48 52.06 31.03 -47.67
N PRO A 49 51.88 29.75 -48.01
CA PRO A 49 51.53 29.41 -49.36
C PRO A 49 50.57 28.20 -49.50
N ASP A 50 49.88 28.25 -50.64
CA ASP A 50 49.21 27.16 -51.38
C ASP A 50 48.12 26.35 -50.63
N ALA A 51 46.89 26.79 -50.88
CA ALA A 51 45.69 25.98 -50.76
C ALA A 51 45.71 24.84 -51.78
N VAL A 52 46.18 23.68 -51.32
CA VAL A 52 45.80 22.41 -51.95
C VAL A 52 44.39 22.11 -51.43
N ALA A 53 43.38 22.35 -52.28
CA ALA A 53 42.02 21.96 -52.02
C ALA A 53 41.98 20.47 -51.71
N ALA A 54 41.76 20.14 -50.42
CA ALA A 54 41.49 18.76 -50.03
C ALA A 54 40.13 18.40 -50.65
N GLU A 55 40.18 17.62 -51.72
CA GLU A 55 38.99 16.99 -52.29
C GLU A 55 38.25 16.23 -51.20
N PRO A 56 36.91 16.41 -51.05
CA PRO A 56 36.14 15.65 -50.09
C PRO A 56 36.26 14.16 -50.45
N VAL A 57 36.92 13.40 -49.61
CA VAL A 57 36.97 11.94 -49.74
C VAL A 57 35.56 11.41 -49.56
N LEU A 58 34.84 11.25 -50.65
CA LEU A 58 33.57 10.57 -50.71
C LEU A 58 33.76 9.10 -50.31
N VAL A 59 33.59 8.79 -49.04
CA VAL A 59 33.55 7.43 -48.55
C VAL A 59 32.34 6.75 -49.20
N ALA A 60 32.59 5.79 -50.08
CA ALA A 60 31.54 5.05 -50.77
C ALA A 60 30.57 4.43 -49.77
N HIS A 61 29.36 4.92 -49.77
CA HIS A 61 28.28 4.42 -48.89
C HIS A 61 27.99 2.96 -49.34
N ARG A 62 28.50 1.99 -48.55
CA ARG A 62 28.23 0.57 -48.81
C ARG A 62 26.74 0.34 -48.55
N THR A 63 25.97 0.18 -49.61
CA THR A 63 24.55 -0.22 -49.49
C THR A 63 24.47 -1.56 -48.77
N ALA A 64 23.71 -1.60 -47.67
CA ALA A 64 23.51 -2.80 -46.86
C ALA A 64 23.04 -3.96 -47.76
N GLY A 65 23.81 -5.03 -47.82
CA GLY A 65 23.47 -6.22 -48.59
C GLY A 65 22.14 -6.85 -48.09
N ARG A 66 21.50 -7.62 -48.98
CA ARG A 66 20.25 -8.33 -48.64
C ARG A 66 20.30 -9.06 -47.27
N PRO A 67 21.38 -9.77 -46.88
CA PRO A 67 21.42 -10.44 -45.59
C PRO A 67 21.36 -9.47 -44.41
N LEU A 68 21.95 -8.28 -44.50
CA LEU A 68 21.92 -7.27 -43.44
C LEU A 68 20.50 -6.65 -43.27
N LYS A 69 19.80 -6.46 -44.40
CA LYS A 69 18.40 -5.99 -44.37
C LYS A 69 17.47 -7.03 -43.71
N ILE A 70 17.65 -8.32 -44.01
CA ILE A 70 16.90 -9.41 -43.39
C ILE A 70 17.21 -9.49 -41.90
N ALA A 71 18.48 -9.41 -41.52
CA ALA A 71 18.86 -9.38 -40.07
C ALA A 71 18.27 -8.21 -39.33
N ALA A 72 18.23 -7.02 -39.94
CA ALA A 72 17.58 -5.83 -39.34
C ALA A 72 16.08 -6.01 -39.15
N VAL A 73 15.39 -6.59 -40.14
CA VAL A 73 13.94 -6.87 -40.02
C VAL A 73 13.67 -7.92 -38.95
N VAL A 74 14.45 -9.01 -38.90
CA VAL A 74 14.32 -10.03 -37.85
C VAL A 74 14.58 -9.43 -36.46
N ALA A 75 15.62 -8.61 -36.31
CA ALA A 75 15.92 -7.93 -35.05
C ALA A 75 14.77 -6.99 -34.63
N ALA A 76 14.17 -6.24 -35.56
CA ALA A 76 13.03 -5.37 -35.29
C ALA A 76 11.79 -6.17 -34.84
N VAL A 77 11.50 -7.29 -35.50
CA VAL A 77 10.39 -8.18 -35.14
C VAL A 77 10.60 -8.77 -33.74
N LEU A 78 11.80 -9.26 -33.45
CA LEU A 78 12.16 -9.80 -32.12
C LEU A 78 12.08 -8.72 -31.05
N PHE A 79 12.49 -7.50 -31.32
CA PHE A 79 12.39 -6.37 -30.40
C PHE A 79 10.93 -6.02 -30.09
N VAL A 80 10.07 -5.96 -31.10
CA VAL A 80 8.64 -5.72 -30.91
C VAL A 80 7.98 -6.86 -30.11
N ALA A 81 8.30 -8.11 -30.45
CA ALA A 81 7.80 -9.27 -29.73
C ALA A 81 8.23 -9.29 -28.25
N ALA A 82 9.51 -8.99 -27.99
CA ALA A 82 10.03 -8.88 -26.62
C ALA A 82 9.37 -7.73 -25.85
N GLY A 83 9.16 -6.58 -26.49
CA GLY A 83 8.46 -5.43 -25.91
C GLY A 83 7.00 -5.74 -25.57
N ALA A 84 6.28 -6.41 -26.47
CA ALA A 84 4.91 -6.84 -26.25
C ALA A 84 4.80 -7.86 -25.09
N PHE A 85 5.73 -8.83 -25.05
CA PHE A 85 5.79 -9.80 -23.97
C PHE A 85 6.09 -9.14 -22.62
N ALA A 86 7.12 -8.29 -22.55
CA ALA A 86 7.47 -7.56 -21.34
C ALA A 86 6.34 -6.64 -20.87
N GLY A 87 5.68 -5.92 -21.79
CA GLY A 87 4.53 -5.07 -21.49
C GLY A 87 3.34 -5.85 -20.93
N SER A 88 3.02 -7.01 -21.51
CA SER A 88 1.90 -7.84 -21.04
C SER A 88 2.15 -8.45 -19.65
N THR A 89 3.37 -8.86 -19.36
CA THR A 89 3.74 -9.40 -18.02
C THR A 89 3.77 -8.30 -16.97
N ALA A 90 4.31 -7.13 -17.30
CA ALA A 90 4.31 -5.96 -16.40
C ALA A 90 2.89 -5.48 -16.08
N ALA A 91 2.00 -5.43 -17.07
CA ALA A 91 0.60 -5.02 -16.87
C ALA A 91 -0.14 -5.97 -15.91
N ARG A 92 0.04 -7.29 -16.04
CA ARG A 92 -0.54 -8.28 -15.11
C ARG A 92 0.00 -8.10 -13.69
N TYR A 93 1.32 -7.97 -13.54
CA TYR A 93 1.94 -7.76 -12.24
C TYR A 93 1.43 -6.50 -11.53
N LEU A 94 1.27 -5.40 -12.26
CA LEU A 94 0.75 -4.14 -11.71
C LEU A 94 -0.72 -4.24 -11.32
N SER A 95 -1.55 -4.95 -12.11
CA SER A 95 -2.96 -5.16 -11.78
C SER A 95 -3.14 -6.05 -10.55
N ASP A 96 -2.36 -7.12 -10.41
CA ASP A 96 -2.39 -8.01 -9.24
C ASP A 96 -1.96 -7.25 -7.98
N ARG A 97 -0.91 -6.43 -8.07
CA ARG A 97 -0.46 -5.59 -6.95
C ARG A 97 -1.51 -4.57 -6.53
N ALA A 98 -2.18 -3.92 -7.50
CA ALA A 98 -3.26 -2.98 -7.23
C ALA A 98 -4.45 -3.67 -6.55
N LEU A 99 -4.80 -4.89 -6.96
CA LEU A 99 -5.85 -5.69 -6.34
C LEU A 99 -5.52 -6.04 -4.88
N VAL A 100 -4.29 -6.49 -4.61
CA VAL A 100 -3.82 -6.77 -3.24
C VAL A 100 -3.89 -5.53 -2.37
N HIS A 101 -3.43 -4.38 -2.87
CA HIS A 101 -3.49 -3.11 -2.16
C HIS A 101 -4.95 -2.75 -1.80
N THR A 102 -5.87 -2.84 -2.76
CA THR A 102 -7.29 -2.56 -2.54
C THR A 102 -7.90 -3.52 -1.50
N LYS A 103 -7.57 -4.82 -1.55
CA LYS A 103 -8.02 -5.78 -0.53
C LYS A 103 -7.53 -5.42 0.86
N MET A 104 -6.29 -4.97 1.00
CA MET A 104 -5.74 -4.54 2.27
C MET A 104 -6.39 -3.25 2.80
N GLU A 105 -6.71 -2.31 1.92
CA GLU A 105 -7.47 -1.10 2.30
C GLU A 105 -8.86 -1.46 2.82
N ILE A 106 -9.60 -2.32 2.12
CA ILE A 106 -10.93 -2.76 2.55
C ILE A 106 -10.85 -3.48 3.90
N ALA A 107 -9.89 -4.40 4.07
CA ALA A 107 -9.71 -5.13 5.32
C ALA A 107 -9.38 -4.21 6.49
N ARG A 108 -8.52 -3.21 6.29
CA ARG A 108 -8.21 -2.19 7.30
C ARG A 108 -9.45 -1.36 7.66
N THR A 109 -10.13 -0.82 6.64
CA THR A 109 -11.36 -0.05 6.86
C THR A 109 -12.40 -0.86 7.64
N ALA A 110 -12.61 -2.11 7.28
CA ALA A 110 -13.54 -3.01 7.96
C ALA A 110 -13.12 -3.26 9.43
N THR A 111 -11.84 -3.50 9.67
CA THR A 111 -11.27 -3.71 11.01
C THR A 111 -11.41 -2.47 11.88
N ASP A 112 -10.98 -1.32 11.39
CA ASP A 112 -11.01 -0.06 12.11
C ASP A 112 -12.44 0.39 12.41
N ALA A 113 -13.34 0.21 11.43
CA ALA A 113 -14.74 0.49 11.59
C ALA A 113 -15.37 -0.36 12.71
N ILE A 114 -15.28 -1.69 12.61
CA ILE A 114 -15.88 -2.60 13.61
C ILE A 114 -15.31 -2.34 15.00
N THR A 115 -14.01 -2.12 15.13
CA THR A 115 -13.40 -1.76 16.41
C THR A 115 -13.98 -0.46 16.95
N THR A 116 -14.14 0.55 16.09
CA THR A 116 -14.71 1.86 16.49
C THR A 116 -16.18 1.76 16.87
N LEU A 117 -16.97 1.03 16.08
CA LEU A 117 -18.42 0.91 16.29
C LEU A 117 -18.78 0.19 17.60
N TRP A 118 -17.94 -0.75 18.02
CA TRP A 118 -18.27 -1.64 19.14
C TRP A 118 -17.34 -1.52 20.34
N THR A 119 -16.45 -0.51 20.37
CA THR A 119 -15.61 -0.23 21.55
C THR A 119 -16.04 1.10 22.17
N TYR A 120 -16.54 1.04 23.40
CA TYR A 120 -17.03 2.20 24.12
C TYR A 120 -17.01 1.99 25.64
N THR A 121 -17.04 3.10 26.35
CA THR A 121 -17.29 3.23 27.79
C THR A 121 -18.56 4.01 28.01
N PRO A 122 -19.15 4.01 29.25
CA PRO A 122 -20.32 4.80 29.54
C PRO A 122 -20.13 6.31 29.28
N GLU A 123 -18.90 6.81 29.44
CA GLU A 123 -18.57 8.23 29.31
C GLU A 123 -18.48 8.67 27.85
N ASP A 124 -17.98 7.79 26.97
CA ASP A 124 -17.66 8.14 25.58
C ASP A 124 -18.69 7.64 24.55
N MET A 125 -19.69 6.89 25.00
CA MET A 125 -20.68 6.25 24.14
C MET A 125 -21.48 7.25 23.27
N GLU A 126 -21.76 8.45 23.78
CA GLU A 126 -22.45 9.49 23.02
C GLU A 126 -21.66 9.97 21.80
N SER A 127 -20.34 9.87 21.84
CA SER A 127 -19.47 10.25 20.73
C SER A 127 -19.31 9.18 19.64
N LEU A 128 -19.86 7.98 19.86
CA LEU A 128 -19.73 6.87 18.90
C LEU A 128 -20.20 7.21 17.47
N PRO A 129 -21.39 7.84 17.28
CA PRO A 129 -21.85 8.16 15.94
C PRO A 129 -20.88 9.06 15.19
N ASP A 130 -20.31 10.07 15.87
CA ASP A 130 -19.37 11.01 15.26
C ASP A 130 -18.01 10.35 14.96
N ARG A 131 -17.53 9.47 15.84
CA ARG A 131 -16.31 8.69 15.60
C ARG A 131 -16.47 7.69 14.47
N ALA A 132 -17.66 7.14 14.30
CA ALA A 132 -17.98 6.15 13.28
C ALA A 132 -18.26 6.74 11.90
N GLU A 133 -18.67 8.02 11.82
CA GLU A 133 -19.12 8.68 10.59
C GLU A 133 -18.14 8.53 9.42
N LYS A 134 -16.83 8.60 9.68
CA LYS A 134 -15.80 8.45 8.67
C LYS A 134 -15.73 7.06 8.02
N TYR A 135 -16.35 6.06 8.64
CA TYR A 135 -16.38 4.68 8.13
C TYR A 135 -17.74 4.29 7.53
N LEU A 136 -18.79 5.06 7.83
CA LEU A 136 -20.16 4.72 7.46
C LEU A 136 -20.63 5.55 6.28
N GLY A 137 -21.44 4.94 5.43
CA GLY A 137 -21.99 5.57 4.24
C GLY A 137 -23.48 5.32 4.05
N GLY A 138 -24.11 6.17 3.21
CA GLY A 138 -25.52 6.04 2.90
C GLY A 138 -26.43 6.15 4.14
N ASP A 139 -27.52 5.41 4.11
CA ASP A 139 -28.51 5.39 5.19
C ASP A 139 -28.00 4.67 6.44
N PHE A 140 -26.95 3.86 6.31
CA PHE A 140 -26.40 3.08 7.42
C PHE A 140 -25.83 3.97 8.53
N ALA A 141 -25.22 5.10 8.17
CA ALA A 141 -24.73 6.08 9.17
C ALA A 141 -25.88 6.62 10.03
N ALA A 142 -27.03 6.95 9.40
CA ALA A 142 -28.21 7.43 10.12
C ALA A 142 -28.83 6.33 10.99
N GLN A 143 -28.92 5.10 10.47
CA GLN A 143 -29.43 3.95 11.23
C GLN A 143 -28.54 3.64 12.45
N TYR A 144 -27.21 3.70 12.28
CA TYR A 144 -26.28 3.49 13.38
C TYR A 144 -26.42 4.58 14.47
N ARG A 145 -26.53 5.86 14.08
CA ARG A 145 -26.80 6.96 15.03
C ARG A 145 -28.08 6.72 15.80
N GLN A 146 -29.17 6.41 15.12
CA GLN A 146 -30.45 6.12 15.77
C GLN A 146 -30.36 4.93 16.73
N TYR A 147 -29.62 3.88 16.35
CA TYR A 147 -29.38 2.73 17.22
C TYR A 147 -28.60 3.12 18.48
N ILE A 148 -27.52 3.87 18.35
CA ILE A 148 -26.73 4.31 19.50
C ILE A 148 -27.56 5.22 20.42
N ASP A 149 -28.30 6.20 19.88
CA ASP A 149 -29.13 7.09 20.65
C ASP A 149 -30.16 6.32 21.52
N ALA A 150 -30.70 5.22 21.00
CA ALA A 150 -31.63 4.35 21.70
C ALA A 150 -31.00 3.58 22.88
N ILE A 151 -29.70 3.23 22.78
CA ILE A 151 -29.02 2.40 23.79
C ILE A 151 -28.10 3.18 24.74
N VAL A 152 -27.84 4.46 24.48
CA VAL A 152 -26.97 5.31 25.36
C VAL A 152 -27.48 5.34 26.77
N ALA A 153 -28.75 5.71 26.97
CA ALA A 153 -29.30 5.90 28.32
C ALA A 153 -29.28 4.61 29.18
N PRO A 154 -29.76 3.45 28.69
CA PRO A 154 -29.68 2.21 29.45
C PRO A 154 -28.26 1.74 29.71
N ASN A 155 -27.35 1.88 28.74
CA ASN A 155 -25.97 1.49 28.93
C ASN A 155 -25.20 2.38 29.91
N LYS A 156 -25.45 3.68 29.90
CA LYS A 156 -24.92 4.62 30.92
C LYS A 156 -25.46 4.30 32.32
N GLN A 157 -26.74 4.02 32.44
CA GLN A 157 -27.35 3.64 33.72
C GLN A 157 -26.72 2.33 34.25
N ALA A 158 -26.51 1.36 33.40
CA ALA A 158 -25.91 0.07 33.77
C ALA A 158 -24.36 0.09 33.78
N GLN A 159 -23.75 1.24 33.50
CA GLN A 159 -22.28 1.41 33.42
C GLN A 159 -21.61 0.34 32.55
N VAL A 160 -22.15 0.11 31.34
CA VAL A 160 -21.66 -0.90 30.43
C VAL A 160 -20.47 -0.37 29.67
N SER A 161 -19.34 -1.05 29.80
CA SER A 161 -18.17 -0.90 28.92
C SER A 161 -18.08 -2.07 27.98
N ASN A 162 -17.83 -1.83 26.71
CA ASN A 162 -17.63 -2.87 25.70
C ASN A 162 -16.31 -2.66 24.97
N SER A 163 -15.54 -3.72 24.84
CA SER A 163 -14.30 -3.74 24.07
C SER A 163 -14.38 -4.82 23.00
N THR A 164 -14.18 -4.44 21.74
CA THR A 164 -14.24 -5.37 20.61
C THR A 164 -12.90 -5.43 19.92
N GLN A 165 -12.40 -6.63 19.79
CA GLN A 165 -11.19 -6.96 19.04
C GLN A 165 -11.55 -7.71 17.75
N VAL A 166 -11.03 -7.24 16.63
CA VAL A 166 -11.13 -7.97 15.36
C VAL A 166 -10.04 -9.04 15.32
N LEU A 167 -10.46 -10.28 15.16
CA LEU A 167 -9.59 -11.45 15.06
C LEU A 167 -9.10 -11.67 13.63
N GLY A 168 -9.90 -11.25 12.65
CA GLY A 168 -9.56 -11.36 11.24
C GLY A 168 -10.64 -10.77 10.35
N ALA A 169 -10.24 -10.38 9.14
CA ALA A 169 -11.14 -9.92 8.09
C ALA A 169 -10.79 -10.63 6.78
N ALA A 170 -11.80 -11.13 6.08
CA ALA A 170 -11.67 -11.78 4.78
C ALA A 170 -12.53 -11.05 3.75
N ILE A 171 -11.96 -10.75 2.59
CA ILE A 171 -12.72 -10.13 1.49
C ILE A 171 -13.37 -11.25 0.69
N GLU A 172 -14.71 -11.28 0.68
CA GLU A 172 -15.50 -12.28 -0.06
C GLU A 172 -15.59 -11.91 -1.55
N THR A 173 -15.98 -10.67 -1.83
CA THR A 173 -16.11 -10.17 -3.22
C THR A 173 -15.48 -8.78 -3.33
N ILE A 174 -15.03 -8.45 -4.54
CA ILE A 174 -14.52 -7.11 -4.87
C ILE A 174 -14.88 -6.78 -6.31
N SER A 175 -15.35 -5.56 -6.50
CA SER A 175 -15.60 -4.92 -7.79
C SER A 175 -15.08 -3.47 -7.74
N PRO A 176 -15.03 -2.72 -8.85
CA PRO A 176 -14.45 -1.38 -8.87
C PRO A 176 -15.05 -0.37 -7.88
N GLY A 177 -16.32 -0.54 -7.52
CA GLY A 177 -17.03 0.39 -6.62
C GLY A 177 -17.66 -0.26 -5.39
N GLN A 178 -17.64 -1.60 -5.30
CA GLN A 178 -18.29 -2.35 -4.23
C GLN A 178 -17.43 -3.51 -3.76
N ALA A 179 -17.52 -3.84 -2.48
CA ALA A 179 -16.86 -5.00 -1.90
C ALA A 179 -17.73 -5.59 -0.78
N THR A 180 -17.57 -6.90 -0.53
CA THR A 180 -18.08 -7.55 0.68
C THR A 180 -16.91 -8.12 1.48
N ALA A 181 -16.98 -7.93 2.80
CA ALA A 181 -15.99 -8.44 3.74
C ALA A 181 -16.67 -9.18 4.89
N LEU A 182 -16.07 -10.28 5.30
CA LEU A 182 -16.46 -11.02 6.50
C LEU A 182 -15.45 -10.70 7.62
N VAL A 183 -15.95 -10.22 8.75
CA VAL A 183 -15.11 -9.82 9.89
C VAL A 183 -15.46 -10.69 11.10
N TYR A 184 -14.46 -11.29 11.70
CA TYR A 184 -14.57 -12.08 12.92
C TYR A 184 -14.11 -11.26 14.12
N THR A 185 -14.92 -11.26 15.18
CA THR A 185 -14.67 -10.42 16.35
C THR A 185 -14.79 -11.21 17.65
N ASN A 186 -14.07 -10.73 18.64
CA ASN A 186 -14.27 -11.05 20.04
C ASN A 186 -14.69 -9.76 20.77
N SER A 187 -15.85 -9.77 21.40
CA SER A 187 -16.35 -8.64 22.20
C SER A 187 -16.47 -9.04 23.66
N VAL A 188 -15.97 -8.17 24.53
CA VAL A 188 -16.04 -8.34 25.99
C VAL A 188 -16.79 -7.14 26.56
N ALA A 189 -17.97 -7.40 27.13
CA ALA A 189 -18.73 -6.39 27.83
C ALA A 189 -18.66 -6.62 29.35
N THR A 190 -18.51 -5.53 30.11
CA THR A 190 -18.50 -5.54 31.57
C THR A 190 -19.48 -4.49 32.13
N SER A 191 -20.06 -4.78 33.29
CA SER A 191 -20.95 -3.85 34.00
C SER A 191 -20.94 -4.14 35.50
N PRO A 192 -20.95 -3.16 36.37
CA PRO A 192 -21.11 -3.36 37.81
C PRO A 192 -22.44 -4.08 38.17
N VAL A 193 -23.50 -3.91 37.36
CA VAL A 193 -24.79 -4.60 37.56
C VAL A 193 -24.62 -6.13 37.47
N THR A 194 -23.68 -6.62 36.65
CA THR A 194 -23.33 -8.03 36.56
C THR A 194 -22.14 -8.41 37.47
N LYS A 195 -21.87 -7.64 38.52
CA LYS A 195 -20.72 -7.82 39.41
C LYS A 195 -19.38 -7.84 38.69
N ASN A 196 -19.28 -7.11 37.59
CA ASN A 196 -18.11 -7.08 36.68
C ASN A 196 -17.74 -8.44 36.07
N ILE A 197 -18.69 -9.38 36.03
CA ILE A 197 -18.47 -10.64 35.30
C ILE A 197 -18.46 -10.31 33.81
N PRO A 198 -17.35 -10.61 33.08
CA PRO A 198 -17.26 -10.30 31.68
C PRO A 198 -18.21 -11.16 30.85
N SER A 199 -19.00 -10.51 30.01
CA SER A 199 -19.76 -11.17 28.95
C SER A 199 -18.88 -11.30 27.72
N LEU A 200 -18.58 -12.53 27.31
CA LEU A 200 -17.67 -12.83 26.21
C LEU A 200 -18.45 -13.34 25.01
N ARG A 201 -18.35 -12.64 23.88
CA ARG A 201 -19.07 -12.97 22.66
C ARG A 201 -18.14 -13.02 21.45
N TYR A 202 -18.22 -14.11 20.69
CA TYR A 202 -17.63 -14.21 19.37
C TYR A 202 -18.71 -13.95 18.33
N LEU A 203 -18.47 -12.99 17.46
CA LEU A 203 -19.43 -12.53 16.45
C LEU A 203 -18.73 -12.48 15.09
N SER A 204 -19.46 -12.76 14.05
CA SER A 204 -19.02 -12.49 12.69
C SER A 204 -20.03 -11.62 11.98
N TYR A 205 -19.52 -10.64 11.23
CA TYR A 205 -20.31 -9.68 10.48
C TYR A 205 -19.92 -9.75 9.00
N ARG A 206 -20.93 -9.76 8.15
CA ARG A 206 -20.76 -9.46 6.72
C ARG A 206 -20.99 -7.99 6.53
N LEU A 207 -20.00 -7.30 5.95
CA LEU A 207 -20.02 -5.89 5.64
C LEU A 207 -20.14 -5.71 4.14
N THR A 208 -21.06 -4.86 3.70
CA THR A 208 -21.09 -4.32 2.34
C THR A 208 -20.43 -2.97 2.36
N LEU A 209 -19.43 -2.77 1.51
CA LEU A 209 -18.68 -1.53 1.40
C LEU A 209 -18.84 -0.95 0.00
N GLU A 210 -18.97 0.37 -0.06
CA GLU A 210 -18.99 1.15 -1.30
C GLU A 210 -17.80 2.11 -1.34
N ARG A 211 -17.22 2.26 -2.52
CA ARG A 211 -16.14 3.20 -2.73
C ARG A 211 -16.69 4.58 -3.11
N ARG A 212 -16.41 5.55 -2.26
CA ARG A 212 -16.68 6.97 -2.57
C ARG A 212 -15.37 7.71 -2.70
N ASN A 213 -15.11 8.22 -3.91
CA ASN A 213 -13.80 8.81 -4.27
C ASN A 213 -12.66 7.80 -4.01
N SER A 214 -11.82 8.05 -3.02
CA SER A 214 -10.69 7.18 -2.61
C SER A 214 -10.94 6.40 -1.33
N THR A 215 -12.13 6.50 -0.70
CA THR A 215 -12.44 5.93 0.62
C THR A 215 -13.49 4.85 0.49
N TRP A 216 -13.31 3.76 1.22
CA TRP A 216 -14.31 2.70 1.37
C TRP A 216 -15.19 3.01 2.58
N LEU A 217 -16.52 2.98 2.38
CA LEU A 217 -17.52 3.23 3.42
C LEU A 217 -18.43 2.02 3.54
N ILE A 218 -18.76 1.64 4.77
CA ILE A 218 -19.70 0.55 5.07
C ILE A 218 -21.13 1.09 4.88
N THR A 219 -21.88 0.44 4.00
CA THR A 219 -23.26 0.78 3.71
C THR A 219 -24.27 -0.22 4.28
N GLU A 220 -23.78 -1.39 4.68
CA GLU A 220 -24.60 -2.42 5.33
C GLU A 220 -23.74 -3.31 6.24
N MET A 221 -24.31 -3.74 7.34
CA MET A 221 -23.70 -4.70 8.28
C MET A 221 -24.71 -5.73 8.72
N THR A 222 -24.45 -6.99 8.39
CA THR A 222 -25.33 -8.14 8.72
C THR A 222 -24.59 -9.10 9.64
N PRO A 223 -25.13 -9.46 10.81
CA PRO A 223 -24.56 -10.51 11.64
C PRO A 223 -24.73 -11.88 10.96
N VAL A 224 -23.65 -12.67 10.94
CA VAL A 224 -23.63 -14.01 10.33
C VAL A 224 -23.67 -15.09 11.39
N THR A 225 -22.82 -14.96 12.42
CA THR A 225 -22.71 -15.94 13.50
C THR A 225 -22.53 -15.21 14.84
N SER A 226 -23.13 -15.76 15.89
CA SER A 226 -22.94 -15.29 17.27
C SER A 226 -22.78 -16.48 18.19
N LEU A 227 -21.72 -16.49 18.98
CA LEU A 227 -21.45 -17.48 20.02
C LEU A 227 -21.22 -16.72 21.35
N ASP A 228 -22.08 -16.99 22.32
CA ASP A 228 -22.00 -16.44 23.66
C ASP A 228 -21.31 -17.44 24.60
N LEU A 229 -20.15 -17.06 25.12
CA LEU A 229 -19.37 -17.82 26.08
C LEU A 229 -19.38 -17.19 27.48
N THR A 230 -20.37 -16.36 27.75
CA THR A 230 -20.53 -15.73 29.07
C THR A 230 -20.68 -16.81 30.15
N PRO A 231 -19.90 -16.79 31.23
CA PRO A 231 -20.05 -17.71 32.34
C PRO A 231 -21.45 -17.59 32.95
N ARG A 232 -22.15 -18.71 33.10
CA ARG A 232 -23.42 -18.77 33.83
C ARG A 232 -23.12 -19.20 35.25
N LEU A 233 -23.46 -18.32 36.20
CA LEU A 233 -23.34 -18.58 37.65
C LEU A 233 -24.65 -19.21 38.17
#